data_3baa687941e5c2ca4f8993a4ba16ea9a
#
_entry.id   3baa687941e5c2ca4f8993a4ba16ea9a
#
_cell.length_a   1.000
_cell.length_b   1.000
_cell.length_c   1.000
_cell.angle_alpha   90.00
_cell.angle_beta   90.00
_cell.angle_gamma   90.00
#
_symmetry.space_group_name_H-M   'P 1'
#
loop_
_entity.id
_entity.type
_entity.pdbx_description
1 polymer ?
#
loop_
_entity_poly.entity_id
_entity_poly.type
_entity_poly.pdbx_seq_one_letter_code
_entity_poly.pdbx_strand_id
1 'polypeptide(L)'
;EPEPPKPVARERTRIAPKPAPVVARPVAEAKSELRKPVAPAPVAEKAPEVESPPVEHKQADDIPSPPEVEPPGRPEWSDKPFECLIFTVAGLQLAVPLILLGAIHRIEEPVKPIPGSPRWYMGMRPDRERNLRVVDTAEWIMAGRAPADARDNYRFVIRLDSSEWGLACDDVAQSFTLKPDEVRWRTARSKRPWLAGTVIDHMCALIDVKTMADLLVRAEREHHLDLS
;
A
#
# COMPACT_ATOMS: atom_id res chain seq x y z
N GLU A 1 -38.21 37.38 -49.56
CA GLU A 1 -37.39 36.78 -48.54
C GLU A 1 -38.25 36.21 -47.44
N PRO A 2 -38.29 34.89 -47.22
CA PRO A 2 -39.07 34.31 -46.13
C PRO A 2 -38.32 34.23 -44.85
N GLU A 3 -38.98 34.65 -43.77
CA GLU A 3 -38.54 34.67 -42.37
C GLU A 3 -38.28 33.23 -41.84
N PRO A 4 -37.25 33.01 -41.02
CA PRO A 4 -36.94 31.68 -40.46
C PRO A 4 -37.90 31.33 -39.32
N PRO A 5 -38.27 30.06 -39.13
CA PRO A 5 -39.21 29.64 -38.09
C PRO A 5 -38.56 29.64 -36.71
N LYS A 6 -39.32 30.10 -35.70
CA LYS A 6 -38.98 30.15 -34.28
C LYS A 6 -38.84 28.72 -33.70
N PRO A 7 -37.87 28.49 -32.78
CA PRO A 7 -37.75 27.18 -32.14
C PRO A 7 -38.85 26.93 -31.11
N VAL A 8 -39.50 25.79 -31.22
CA VAL A 8 -40.51 25.28 -30.29
C VAL A 8 -39.80 24.72 -29.06
N ALA A 9 -40.09 25.30 -27.90
CA ALA A 9 -39.61 24.81 -26.60
C ALA A 9 -40.19 23.42 -26.28
N ARG A 10 -39.38 22.41 -26.21
CA ARG A 10 -39.74 21.09 -25.69
C ARG A 10 -39.68 21.10 -24.18
N GLU A 11 -40.88 21.06 -23.61
CA GLU A 11 -41.13 20.86 -22.17
C GLU A 11 -40.58 19.49 -21.73
N ARG A 12 -39.54 19.51 -20.89
CA ARG A 12 -38.96 18.31 -20.28
C ARG A 12 -39.76 17.98 -19.02
N THR A 13 -40.66 17.03 -19.13
CA THR A 13 -41.33 16.40 -17.99
C THR A 13 -40.28 15.71 -17.08
N ARG A 14 -40.06 16.27 -15.89
CA ARG A 14 -39.27 15.66 -14.82
C ARG A 14 -40.07 14.51 -14.20
N ILE A 15 -39.68 13.28 -14.50
CA ILE A 15 -40.18 12.10 -13.80
C ILE A 15 -39.25 11.92 -12.58
N ALA A 16 -39.78 12.14 -11.38
CA ALA A 16 -39.11 11.84 -10.10
C ALA A 16 -39.12 10.32 -9.88
N PRO A 17 -38.00 9.69 -9.44
CA PRO A 17 -38.03 8.30 -9.05
C PRO A 17 -38.69 8.12 -7.68
N LYS A 18 -39.68 7.22 -7.65
CA LYS A 18 -40.44 6.77 -6.49
C LYS A 18 -39.52 5.95 -5.57
N PRO A 19 -39.49 6.20 -4.24
CA PRO A 19 -38.71 5.37 -3.34
C PRO A 19 -39.35 3.99 -3.18
N ALA A 20 -38.52 2.94 -3.26
CA ALA A 20 -38.90 1.56 -3.00
C ALA A 20 -39.09 1.32 -1.48
N PRO A 21 -40.03 0.44 -1.08
CA PRO A 21 -40.32 0.18 0.33
C PRO A 21 -39.22 -0.66 0.99
N VAL A 22 -38.77 -0.20 2.16
CA VAL A 22 -37.87 -0.91 3.07
C VAL A 22 -38.68 -2.06 3.71
N VAL A 23 -38.34 -3.30 3.40
CA VAL A 23 -38.85 -4.48 4.08
C VAL A 23 -37.97 -4.75 5.29
N ALA A 24 -38.49 -4.46 6.47
CA ALA A 24 -37.92 -4.86 7.74
C ALA A 24 -38.04 -6.38 7.90
N ARG A 25 -36.92 -7.08 8.11
CA ARG A 25 -36.92 -8.48 8.56
C ARG A 25 -36.82 -8.52 10.09
N PRO A 26 -37.61 -9.36 10.77
CA PRO A 26 -37.60 -9.47 12.21
C PRO A 26 -36.35 -10.20 12.70
N VAL A 27 -35.82 -9.67 13.80
CA VAL A 27 -34.75 -10.28 14.61
C VAL A 27 -35.34 -11.48 15.35
N ALA A 28 -34.78 -12.66 15.07
CA ALA A 28 -35.08 -13.86 15.87
C ALA A 28 -34.16 -13.88 17.09
N GLU A 29 -34.76 -13.79 18.25
CA GLU A 29 -34.17 -14.09 19.56
C GLU A 29 -33.73 -15.54 19.60
N ALA A 30 -32.46 -15.81 19.88
CA ALA A 30 -31.96 -17.11 20.28
C ALA A 30 -31.44 -17.00 21.71
N LYS A 31 -32.11 -17.74 22.57
CA LYS A 31 -31.94 -17.87 24.02
C LYS A 31 -30.51 -18.26 24.41
N SER A 32 -30.03 -17.56 25.43
CA SER A 32 -28.87 -17.94 26.23
C SER A 32 -29.12 -19.23 26.99
N GLU A 33 -28.26 -20.20 26.85
CA GLU A 33 -28.08 -21.26 27.83
C GLU A 33 -26.77 -21.08 28.60
N LEU A 34 -26.98 -20.87 29.87
CA LEU A 34 -26.03 -20.72 30.95
C LEU A 34 -25.30 -22.05 31.18
N ARG A 35 -24.00 -22.13 30.93
CA ARG A 35 -23.16 -23.18 31.49
C ARG A 35 -22.18 -22.61 32.50
N LYS A 36 -22.31 -23.15 33.71
CA LYS A 36 -21.61 -22.80 34.95
C LYS A 36 -20.10 -23.09 34.83
N PRO A 37 -19.26 -22.33 35.55
CA PRO A 37 -17.82 -22.57 35.62
C PRO A 37 -17.54 -23.72 36.61
N VAL A 38 -16.63 -24.62 36.18
CA VAL A 38 -16.02 -25.64 37.06
C VAL A 38 -14.68 -25.10 37.53
N ALA A 39 -14.51 -25.01 38.83
CA ALA A 39 -13.28 -24.61 39.49
C ALA A 39 -12.21 -25.69 39.42
N PRO A 40 -10.92 -25.36 39.38
CA PRO A 40 -9.83 -26.32 39.48
C PRO A 40 -9.45 -26.56 40.95
N ALA A 41 -9.26 -27.83 41.31
CA ALA A 41 -8.58 -28.21 42.53
C ALA A 41 -7.06 -28.31 42.33
N PRO A 42 -6.25 -28.07 43.38
CA PRO A 42 -4.81 -28.02 43.30
C PRO A 42 -4.19 -29.40 43.55
N VAL A 43 -3.17 -29.74 42.77
CA VAL A 43 -2.23 -30.81 43.16
C VAL A 43 -0.81 -30.24 43.09
N ALA A 44 -0.22 -30.13 44.24
CA ALA A 44 1.18 -29.92 44.44
C ALA A 44 1.91 -31.27 44.42
N GLU A 45 2.98 -31.39 43.64
CA GLU A 45 4.03 -32.35 43.96
C GLU A 45 5.37 -31.92 43.34
N LYS A 46 6.23 -31.63 44.26
CA LYS A 46 7.71 -31.67 44.39
C LYS A 46 8.57 -31.97 43.16
N ALA A 47 9.51 -31.05 42.99
CA ALA A 47 10.75 -31.19 42.26
C ALA A 47 11.62 -32.33 42.78
N PRO A 48 12.53 -32.82 41.95
CA PRO A 48 13.91 -33.02 42.41
C PRO A 48 14.89 -32.12 41.63
N GLU A 49 15.66 -31.46 42.42
CA GLU A 49 16.91 -30.76 42.17
C GLU A 49 17.89 -31.73 41.53
N VAL A 50 18.36 -31.40 40.33
CA VAL A 50 19.54 -32.07 39.72
C VAL A 50 20.59 -31.00 39.52
N GLU A 51 21.62 -31.12 40.34
CA GLU A 51 22.87 -30.37 40.24
C GLU A 51 23.44 -30.51 38.82
N SER A 52 23.70 -29.37 38.22
CA SER A 52 24.49 -29.26 37.00
C SER A 52 25.95 -28.97 37.36
N PRO A 53 26.91 -29.69 36.79
CA PRO A 53 28.31 -29.38 36.98
C PRO A 53 28.71 -28.09 36.24
N PRO A 54 29.74 -27.36 36.69
CA PRO A 54 30.18 -26.12 36.08
C PRO A 54 30.80 -26.38 34.71
N VAL A 55 30.21 -25.82 33.69
CA VAL A 55 30.77 -25.82 32.33
C VAL A 55 31.70 -24.63 32.22
N GLU A 56 32.98 -24.90 32.06
CA GLU A 56 34.05 -23.95 31.70
C GLU A 56 33.65 -23.15 30.47
N HIS A 57 33.65 -21.82 30.60
CA HIS A 57 33.60 -20.90 29.49
C HIS A 57 34.88 -21.02 28.67
N LYS A 58 34.85 -21.85 27.62
CA LYS A 58 35.74 -21.65 26.47
C LYS A 58 35.26 -20.42 25.72
N GLN A 59 36.14 -19.43 25.62
CA GLN A 59 36.04 -18.30 24.74
C GLN A 59 35.72 -18.83 23.33
N ALA A 60 34.51 -18.57 22.87
CA ALA A 60 34.15 -18.75 21.49
C ALA A 60 34.57 -17.51 20.70
N ASP A 61 35.38 -17.77 19.71
CA ASP A 61 35.94 -16.86 18.73
C ASP A 61 34.95 -15.78 18.28
N ASP A 62 35.52 -14.60 18.22
CA ASP A 62 34.99 -13.36 17.66
C ASP A 62 34.51 -13.57 16.20
N ILE A 63 33.28 -14.09 16.04
CA ILE A 63 32.59 -14.06 14.76
C ILE A 63 32.09 -12.64 14.63
N PRO A 64 32.58 -11.83 13.67
CA PRO A 64 32.04 -10.49 13.46
C PRO A 64 30.57 -10.63 13.16
N SER A 65 29.72 -10.10 14.04
CA SER A 65 28.30 -9.96 13.82
C SER A 65 28.09 -9.27 12.47
N PRO A 66 27.16 -9.77 11.62
CA PRO A 66 26.82 -9.06 10.41
C PRO A 66 26.50 -7.61 10.77
N PRO A 67 26.89 -6.63 9.95
CA PRO A 67 26.62 -5.24 10.26
C PRO A 67 25.12 -5.11 10.53
N GLU A 68 24.82 -4.73 11.76
CA GLU A 68 23.47 -4.40 12.20
C GLU A 68 23.06 -3.19 11.35
N VAL A 69 22.30 -3.46 10.30
CA VAL A 69 21.72 -2.41 9.46
C VAL A 69 20.77 -1.68 10.39
N GLU A 70 21.22 -0.56 10.93
CA GLU A 70 20.34 0.33 11.70
C GLU A 70 19.05 0.53 10.92
N PRO A 71 17.89 0.34 11.57
CA PRO A 71 16.62 0.58 10.88
C PRO A 71 16.66 1.99 10.31
N PRO A 72 16.29 2.21 9.06
CA PRO A 72 16.37 3.52 8.44
C PRO A 72 15.67 4.51 9.36
N GLY A 73 16.44 5.48 9.86
CA GLY A 73 15.96 6.54 10.72
C GLY A 73 14.79 7.27 10.04
N ARG A 74 14.08 8.04 10.80
CA ARG A 74 13.04 8.91 10.25
C ARG A 74 13.68 9.81 9.19
N PRO A 75 13.09 9.95 7.98
CA PRO A 75 13.66 10.79 6.92
C PRO A 75 13.73 12.26 7.34
N GLU A 76 14.80 12.97 7.03
CA GLU A 76 15.02 14.39 7.39
C GLU A 76 13.90 15.31 6.92
N TRP A 77 13.32 15.04 5.73
CA TRP A 77 12.20 15.81 5.20
C TRP A 77 10.95 15.75 6.09
N SER A 78 10.84 14.75 6.94
CA SER A 78 9.68 14.52 7.81
C SER A 78 9.77 15.21 9.19
N ASP A 79 10.81 15.97 9.46
CA ASP A 79 10.97 16.68 10.73
C ASP A 79 10.08 17.93 10.83
N LYS A 80 9.63 18.43 9.69
CA LYS A 80 8.71 19.56 9.56
C LYS A 80 7.40 19.11 8.93
N PRO A 81 6.33 19.91 9.00
CA PRO A 81 5.11 19.64 8.22
C PRO A 81 5.44 19.49 6.73
N PHE A 82 4.90 18.49 6.10
CA PHE A 82 5.14 18.15 4.70
C PHE A 82 3.84 17.80 3.98
N GLU A 83 3.82 18.04 2.68
CA GLU A 83 2.66 17.72 1.86
C GLU A 83 2.75 16.28 1.33
N CYS A 84 1.60 15.59 1.35
CA CYS A 84 1.42 14.26 0.82
C CYS A 84 0.30 14.21 -0.21
N LEU A 85 0.43 13.32 -1.16
CA LEU A 85 -0.61 12.93 -2.09
C LEU A 85 -1.17 11.57 -1.67
N ILE A 86 -2.50 11.50 -1.52
CA ILE A 86 -3.18 10.21 -1.35
C ILE A 86 -3.54 9.65 -2.73
N PHE A 87 -3.35 8.36 -2.90
CA PHE A 87 -3.80 7.62 -4.06
C PHE A 87 -4.33 6.25 -3.65
N THR A 88 -5.16 5.66 -4.52
CA THR A 88 -5.84 4.39 -4.24
C THR A 88 -5.30 3.28 -5.14
N VAL A 89 -5.10 2.11 -4.57
CA VAL A 89 -4.67 0.90 -5.27
C VAL A 89 -5.48 -0.29 -4.77
N ALA A 90 -6.34 -0.84 -5.62
CA ALA A 90 -7.20 -1.98 -5.28
C ALA A 90 -7.92 -1.82 -3.93
N GLY A 91 -8.46 -0.62 -3.69
CA GLY A 91 -9.17 -0.27 -2.46
C GLY A 91 -8.28 0.11 -1.26
N LEU A 92 -6.96 0.01 -1.37
CA LEU A 92 -6.04 0.49 -0.35
C LEU A 92 -5.67 1.95 -0.59
N GLN A 93 -5.69 2.74 0.47
CA GLN A 93 -5.19 4.12 0.42
C GLN A 93 -3.72 4.16 0.79
N LEU A 94 -2.94 4.80 -0.07
CA LEU A 94 -1.50 4.99 0.06
C LEU A 94 -1.22 6.49 0.02
N ALA A 95 -0.15 6.92 0.69
CA ALA A 95 0.31 8.30 0.66
C ALA A 95 1.77 8.36 0.22
N VAL A 96 2.10 9.37 -0.58
CA VAL A 96 3.47 9.66 -1.01
C VAL A 96 3.78 11.13 -0.72
N PRO A 97 4.95 11.45 -0.13
CA PRO A 97 5.36 12.84 0.06
C PRO A 97 5.55 13.54 -1.28
N LEU A 98 4.96 14.74 -1.46
CA LEU A 98 5.04 15.49 -2.71
C LEU A 98 6.47 15.86 -3.09
N ILE A 99 7.33 16.10 -2.10
CA ILE A 99 8.75 16.39 -2.32
C ILE A 99 9.52 15.24 -2.99
N LEU A 100 9.01 14.02 -2.86
CA LEU A 100 9.57 12.80 -3.44
C LEU A 100 8.71 12.25 -4.59
N LEU A 101 7.78 13.05 -5.08
CA LEU A 101 6.95 12.70 -6.21
C LEU A 101 7.55 13.33 -7.47
N GLY A 102 7.78 12.51 -8.51
CA GLY A 102 8.26 13.01 -9.81
C GLY A 102 7.10 13.59 -10.63
N ALA A 103 6.42 12.74 -11.39
CA ALA A 103 5.31 13.14 -12.23
C ALA A 103 4.12 12.19 -12.06
N ILE A 104 2.92 12.71 -12.33
CA ILE A 104 1.70 11.89 -12.40
C ILE A 104 1.30 11.81 -13.86
N HIS A 105 1.23 10.60 -14.38
CA HIS A 105 0.83 10.33 -15.75
C HIS A 105 -0.53 9.66 -15.78
N ARG A 106 -1.41 10.11 -16.65
CA ARG A 106 -2.65 9.40 -16.92
C ARG A 106 -2.39 8.24 -17.88
N ILE A 107 -2.96 7.09 -17.62
CA ILE A 107 -2.91 5.94 -18.52
C ILE A 107 -3.99 6.14 -19.59
N GLU A 108 -3.58 6.58 -20.76
CA GLU A 108 -4.49 6.75 -21.92
C GLU A 108 -4.50 5.49 -22.77
N GLU A 109 -3.36 4.81 -22.87
CA GLU A 109 -3.20 3.56 -23.56
C GLU A 109 -2.73 2.46 -22.59
N PRO A 110 -3.19 1.21 -22.76
CA PRO A 110 -2.73 0.09 -21.95
C PRO A 110 -1.21 -0.06 -22.00
N VAL A 111 -0.59 -0.24 -20.84
CA VAL A 111 0.84 -0.52 -20.76
C VAL A 111 1.10 -1.88 -21.39
N LYS A 112 2.03 -1.94 -22.35
CA LYS A 112 2.35 -3.18 -23.07
C LYS A 112 3.19 -4.09 -22.19
N PRO A 113 2.71 -5.29 -21.84
CA PRO A 113 3.48 -6.25 -21.05
C PRO A 113 4.64 -6.79 -21.85
N ILE A 114 5.77 -7.04 -21.17
CA ILE A 114 6.93 -7.72 -21.76
C ILE A 114 6.81 -9.21 -21.48
N PRO A 115 6.86 -10.08 -22.50
CA PRO A 115 6.81 -11.52 -22.29
C PRO A 115 7.93 -12.01 -21.36
N GLY A 116 7.58 -12.86 -20.39
CA GLY A 116 8.55 -13.39 -19.42
C GLY A 116 8.81 -12.49 -18.21
N SER A 117 8.24 -11.29 -18.17
CA SER A 117 8.37 -10.41 -17.01
C SER A 117 7.58 -10.92 -15.79
N PRO A 118 8.04 -10.60 -14.57
CA PRO A 118 7.33 -10.98 -13.36
C PRO A 118 5.97 -10.28 -13.25
N ARG A 119 5.06 -10.86 -12.48
CA ARG A 119 3.68 -10.38 -12.37
C ARG A 119 3.58 -8.94 -11.87
N TRP A 120 4.48 -8.51 -11.01
CA TRP A 120 4.51 -7.14 -10.49
C TRP A 120 4.97 -6.10 -11.52
N TYR A 121 5.57 -6.51 -12.64
CA TYR A 121 6.01 -5.61 -13.68
C TYR A 121 4.97 -5.54 -14.81
N MET A 122 4.42 -4.35 -15.05
CA MET A 122 3.39 -4.17 -16.08
C MET A 122 3.96 -3.92 -17.47
N GLY A 123 5.12 -3.27 -17.56
CA GLY A 123 5.74 -2.90 -18.83
C GLY A 123 6.38 -1.52 -18.78
N MET A 124 6.70 -0.99 -19.95
CA MET A 124 7.28 0.34 -20.10
C MET A 124 6.30 1.30 -20.75
N ARG A 125 6.37 2.56 -20.33
CA ARG A 125 5.67 3.68 -20.94
C ARG A 125 6.68 4.72 -21.41
N PRO A 126 6.53 5.26 -22.63
CA PRO A 126 7.33 6.40 -23.06
C PRO A 126 7.05 7.62 -22.16
N ASP A 127 8.09 8.26 -21.67
CA ASP A 127 8.05 9.56 -21.03
C ASP A 127 8.98 10.52 -21.82
N ARG A 128 8.87 11.81 -21.56
CA ARG A 128 9.54 12.87 -22.35
C ARG A 128 11.05 12.67 -22.50
N GLU A 129 11.70 12.17 -21.44
CA GLU A 129 13.16 12.04 -21.40
C GLU A 129 13.63 10.58 -21.34
N ARG A 130 12.83 9.71 -20.75
CA ARG A 130 13.20 8.31 -20.50
C ARG A 130 11.96 7.42 -20.47
N ASN A 131 12.13 6.13 -20.72
CA ASN A 131 11.06 5.17 -20.55
C ASN A 131 10.74 4.99 -19.05
N LEU A 132 9.49 5.13 -18.70
CA LEU A 132 9.01 4.89 -17.34
C LEU A 132 8.60 3.42 -17.20
N ARG A 133 9.20 2.72 -16.26
CA ARG A 133 8.91 1.33 -15.90
C ARG A 133 7.71 1.31 -14.97
N VAL A 134 6.65 0.64 -15.37
CA VAL A 134 5.38 0.65 -14.66
C VAL A 134 5.24 -0.59 -13.80
N VAL A 135 5.00 -0.38 -12.52
CA VAL A 135 4.80 -1.42 -11.50
C VAL A 135 3.32 -1.65 -11.27
N ASP A 136 2.90 -2.91 -11.25
CA ASP A 136 1.62 -3.32 -10.66
C ASP A 136 1.70 -3.16 -9.16
N THR A 137 1.22 -2.04 -8.67
CA THR A 137 1.35 -1.67 -7.26
C THR A 137 0.60 -2.64 -6.35
N ALA A 138 -0.58 -3.11 -6.77
CA ALA A 138 -1.35 -4.08 -5.98
C ALA A 138 -0.59 -5.41 -5.86
N GLU A 139 -0.06 -5.94 -6.95
CA GLU A 139 0.71 -7.18 -6.93
C GLU A 139 1.97 -7.03 -6.07
N TRP A 140 2.67 -5.89 -6.15
CA TRP A 140 3.86 -5.60 -5.37
C TRP A 140 3.60 -5.52 -3.87
N ILE A 141 2.59 -4.73 -3.46
CA ILE A 141 2.32 -4.49 -2.02
C ILE A 141 1.54 -5.62 -1.34
N MET A 142 0.72 -6.36 -2.09
CA MET A 142 -0.11 -7.45 -1.58
C MET A 142 0.54 -8.83 -1.76
N ALA A 143 1.71 -8.91 -2.40
CA ALA A 143 2.49 -10.14 -2.55
C ALA A 143 1.66 -11.33 -3.06
N GLY A 144 1.10 -11.20 -4.27
CA GLY A 144 0.31 -12.24 -4.94
C GLY A 144 -1.12 -12.42 -4.42
N ARG A 145 -1.61 -11.51 -3.56
CA ARG A 145 -2.99 -11.46 -3.08
C ARG A 145 -3.79 -10.31 -3.70
N ALA A 146 -3.25 -9.69 -4.74
CA ALA A 146 -3.95 -8.65 -5.47
C ALA A 146 -5.22 -9.19 -6.14
N PRO A 147 -6.31 -8.40 -6.21
CA PRO A 147 -7.48 -8.75 -7.01
C PRO A 147 -7.08 -8.99 -8.47
N ALA A 148 -7.71 -9.96 -9.13
CA ALA A 148 -7.37 -10.32 -10.51
C ALA A 148 -7.64 -9.18 -11.52
N ASP A 149 -8.59 -8.31 -11.21
CA ASP A 149 -9.01 -7.15 -11.99
C ASP A 149 -8.30 -5.84 -11.58
N ALA A 150 -7.34 -5.88 -10.66
CA ALA A 150 -6.66 -4.67 -10.18
C ALA A 150 -6.05 -3.85 -11.32
N ARG A 151 -5.45 -4.52 -12.31
CA ARG A 151 -4.82 -3.85 -13.46
C ARG A 151 -5.80 -3.11 -14.36
N ASP A 152 -7.03 -3.61 -14.48
CA ASP A 152 -8.05 -3.04 -15.35
C ASP A 152 -8.59 -1.71 -14.80
N ASN A 153 -8.40 -1.49 -13.50
CA ASN A 153 -8.84 -0.30 -12.79
C ASN A 153 -7.81 0.82 -12.75
N TYR A 154 -6.55 0.55 -13.10
CA TYR A 154 -5.50 1.56 -13.07
C TYR A 154 -5.72 2.67 -14.09
N ARG A 155 -5.66 3.92 -13.63
CA ARG A 155 -5.85 5.12 -14.45
C ARG A 155 -4.63 6.04 -14.46
N PHE A 156 -3.76 5.91 -13.46
CA PHE A 156 -2.61 6.79 -13.29
C PHE A 156 -1.35 6.00 -13.00
N VAL A 157 -0.21 6.60 -13.33
CA VAL A 157 1.10 6.14 -12.92
C VAL A 157 1.80 7.29 -12.20
N ILE A 158 2.22 7.04 -10.98
CA ILE A 158 2.94 8.00 -10.13
C ILE A 158 4.42 7.67 -10.20
N ARG A 159 5.21 8.56 -10.78
CA ARG A 159 6.66 8.42 -10.86
C ARG A 159 7.29 8.66 -9.48
N LEU A 160 8.20 7.79 -9.09
CA LEU A 160 8.92 7.88 -7.82
C LEU A 160 10.15 8.78 -7.99
N ASP A 161 10.09 9.99 -7.45
CA ASP A 161 11.17 10.97 -7.51
C ASP A 161 11.76 11.12 -8.94
N SER A 162 13.07 11.11 -9.05
CA SER A 162 13.83 11.12 -10.31
C SER A 162 14.08 9.73 -10.90
N SER A 163 13.52 8.67 -10.28
CA SER A 163 13.72 7.28 -10.72
C SER A 163 12.98 6.98 -12.03
N GLU A 164 13.34 5.86 -12.66
CA GLU A 164 12.66 5.35 -13.86
C GLU A 164 11.44 4.48 -13.52
N TRP A 165 11.06 4.41 -12.23
CA TRP A 165 9.97 3.60 -11.74
C TRP A 165 8.72 4.42 -11.47
N GLY A 166 7.57 3.87 -11.86
CA GLY A 166 6.26 4.44 -11.58
C GLY A 166 5.28 3.41 -11.04
N LEU A 167 4.51 3.80 -10.05
CA LEU A 167 3.47 2.99 -9.42
C LEU A 167 2.14 3.21 -10.13
N ALA A 168 1.55 2.15 -10.66
CA ALA A 168 0.19 2.21 -11.22
C ALA A 168 -0.84 2.29 -10.09
N CYS A 169 -1.87 3.11 -10.26
CA CYS A 169 -2.94 3.30 -9.27
C CYS A 169 -4.29 3.60 -9.92
N ASP A 170 -5.36 3.37 -9.16
CA ASP A 170 -6.74 3.52 -9.61
C ASP A 170 -7.13 4.98 -9.68
N ASP A 171 -6.81 5.73 -8.62
CA ASP A 171 -7.19 7.12 -8.48
C ASP A 171 -6.18 7.91 -7.66
N VAL A 172 -6.15 9.21 -7.92
CA VAL A 172 -5.28 10.17 -7.22
C VAL A 172 -6.17 11.23 -6.59
N ALA A 173 -6.12 11.31 -5.26
CA ALA A 173 -6.88 12.27 -4.47
C ALA A 173 -6.13 13.62 -4.37
N GLN A 174 -6.70 14.54 -3.58
CA GLN A 174 -6.07 15.82 -3.30
C GLN A 174 -4.85 15.65 -2.37
N SER A 175 -3.91 16.58 -2.49
CA SER A 175 -2.81 16.69 -1.54
C SER A 175 -3.29 17.29 -0.21
N PHE A 176 -2.59 16.95 0.86
CA PHE A 176 -2.84 17.45 2.19
C PHE A 176 -1.53 17.59 2.95
N THR A 177 -1.50 18.48 3.93
CA THR A 177 -0.33 18.71 4.77
C THR A 177 -0.39 17.81 5.99
N LEU A 178 0.68 17.06 6.24
CA LEU A 178 0.87 16.23 7.42
C LEU A 178 1.88 16.85 8.37
N LYS A 179 1.59 16.76 9.65
CA LYS A 179 2.58 16.98 10.70
C LYS A 179 3.26 15.68 11.07
N PRO A 180 4.49 15.74 11.56
CA PRO A 180 5.25 14.57 11.93
C PRO A 180 4.59 13.67 12.98
N ASP A 181 3.81 14.22 13.88
CA ASP A 181 3.07 13.55 14.96
C ASP A 181 1.77 12.89 14.50
N GLU A 182 1.25 13.27 13.34
CA GLU A 182 0.08 12.63 12.69
C GLU A 182 0.45 11.30 11.99
N VAL A 183 1.72 10.97 11.95
CA VAL A 183 2.22 9.72 11.35
C VAL A 183 2.73 8.77 12.43
N ARG A 184 2.18 7.56 12.46
CA ARG A 184 2.73 6.45 13.24
C ARG A 184 3.90 5.84 12.47
N TRP A 185 5.11 6.33 12.74
CA TRP A 185 6.33 5.87 12.10
C TRP A 185 6.67 4.43 12.47
N ARG A 186 7.22 3.67 11.54
CA ARG A 186 7.65 2.30 11.76
C ARG A 186 9.14 2.26 12.07
N THR A 187 9.48 1.63 13.18
CA THR A 187 10.86 1.34 13.58
C THR A 187 11.36 0.01 13.01
N ALA A 188 10.48 -1.00 12.92
CA ALA A 188 10.81 -2.31 12.34
C ALA A 188 10.18 -2.45 10.95
N ARG A 189 11.00 -2.54 9.91
CA ARG A 189 10.57 -2.57 8.49
C ARG A 189 10.92 -3.87 7.77
N SER A 190 11.26 -4.95 8.48
CA SER A 190 11.75 -6.20 7.90
C SER A 190 10.80 -6.83 6.86
N LYS A 191 9.50 -6.85 7.14
CA LYS A 191 8.50 -7.47 6.25
C LYS A 191 7.99 -6.55 5.13
N ARG A 192 8.00 -5.25 5.35
CA ARG A 192 7.53 -4.23 4.40
C ARG A 192 8.46 -3.02 4.46
N PRO A 193 9.66 -3.13 3.87
CA PRO A 193 10.67 -2.07 3.97
C PRO A 193 10.20 -0.74 3.38
N TRP A 194 9.37 -0.80 2.33
CA TRP A 194 8.78 0.35 1.64
C TRP A 194 7.76 1.14 2.47
N LEU A 195 7.27 0.58 3.61
CA LEU A 195 6.25 1.21 4.45
C LEU A 195 6.92 2.06 5.53
N ALA A 196 6.91 3.39 5.36
CA ALA A 196 7.47 4.35 6.32
C ALA A 196 6.64 4.45 7.60
N GLY A 197 5.32 4.45 7.47
CA GLY A 197 4.41 4.61 8.58
C GLY A 197 2.94 4.52 8.15
N THR A 198 2.06 4.85 9.07
CA THR A 198 0.62 4.96 8.83
C THR A 198 0.16 6.35 9.24
N VAL A 199 -0.55 7.03 8.35
CA VAL A 199 -1.20 8.31 8.64
C VAL A 199 -2.46 8.03 9.44
N ILE A 200 -2.56 8.63 10.63
CA ILE A 200 -3.61 8.26 11.61
C ILE A 200 -4.98 8.69 11.11
N ASP A 201 -5.14 9.96 10.77
CA ASP A 201 -6.44 10.54 10.41
C ASP A 201 -6.99 10.05 9.07
N HIS A 202 -6.10 9.73 8.14
CA HIS A 202 -6.47 9.23 6.81
C HIS A 202 -6.45 7.71 6.69
N MET A 203 -6.00 7.00 7.73
CA MET A 203 -5.88 5.53 7.74
C MET A 203 -5.13 4.98 6.52
N CYS A 204 -4.21 5.74 5.95
CA CYS A 204 -3.46 5.36 4.77
C CYS A 204 -2.01 5.00 5.10
N ALA A 205 -1.39 4.18 4.24
CA ALA A 205 -0.01 3.75 4.38
C ALA A 205 0.93 4.76 3.72
N LEU A 206 1.86 5.34 4.49
CA LEU A 206 2.89 6.26 3.97
C LEU A 206 4.05 5.47 3.37
N ILE A 207 4.34 5.74 2.10
CA ILE A 207 5.41 5.08 1.35
C ILE A 207 6.75 5.75 1.61
N ASP A 208 7.77 4.93 1.87
CA ASP A 208 9.17 5.31 1.77
C ASP A 208 9.61 5.19 0.31
N VAL A 209 9.60 6.32 -0.39
CA VAL A 209 9.85 6.38 -1.85
C VAL A 209 11.24 5.87 -2.21
N LYS A 210 12.25 6.26 -1.44
CA LYS A 210 13.64 5.84 -1.68
C LYS A 210 13.78 4.33 -1.53
N THR A 211 13.33 3.81 -0.41
CA THR A 211 13.35 2.36 -0.17
C THR A 211 12.53 1.60 -1.22
N MET A 212 11.39 2.12 -1.63
CA MET A 212 10.56 1.52 -2.70
C MET A 212 11.33 1.44 -4.01
N ALA A 213 11.95 2.54 -4.44
CA ALA A 213 12.75 2.58 -5.68
C ALA A 213 13.95 1.61 -5.61
N ASP A 214 14.67 1.56 -4.49
CA ASP A 214 15.80 0.65 -4.29
C ASP A 214 15.37 -0.83 -4.33
N LEU A 215 14.20 -1.16 -3.78
CA LEU A 215 13.65 -2.51 -3.84
C LEU A 215 13.27 -2.91 -5.25
N LEU A 216 12.70 -2.00 -6.04
CA LEU A 216 12.36 -2.25 -7.44
C LEU A 216 13.59 -2.48 -8.29
N VAL A 217 14.64 -1.68 -8.13
CA VAL A 217 15.93 -1.87 -8.79
C VAL A 217 16.56 -3.22 -8.42
N ARG A 218 16.49 -3.61 -7.16
CA ARG A 218 16.98 -4.93 -6.71
C ARG A 218 16.20 -6.06 -7.34
N ALA A 219 14.86 -5.99 -7.31
CA ALA A 219 14.00 -7.01 -7.90
C ALA A 219 14.20 -7.16 -9.41
N GLU A 220 14.44 -6.06 -10.12
CA GLU A 220 14.80 -6.08 -11.53
C GLU A 220 16.07 -6.89 -11.78
N ARG A 221 17.12 -6.63 -10.99
CA ARG A 221 18.40 -7.36 -11.11
C ARG A 221 18.24 -8.85 -10.77
N GLU A 222 17.46 -9.18 -9.76
CA GLU A 222 17.20 -10.57 -9.34
C GLU A 222 16.44 -11.36 -10.42
N HIS A 223 15.56 -10.70 -11.16
CA HIS A 223 14.79 -11.33 -12.24
C HIS A 223 15.49 -11.26 -13.60
N HIS A 224 16.71 -10.73 -13.69
CA HIS A 224 17.48 -10.57 -14.93
C HIS A 224 16.65 -9.89 -16.05
N LEU A 225 15.83 -8.92 -15.67
CA LEU A 225 15.07 -8.12 -16.61
C LEU A 225 16.05 -7.19 -17.31
N ASP A 226 16.56 -7.61 -18.46
CA ASP A 226 17.31 -6.74 -19.36
C ASP A 226 16.31 -5.84 -20.08
N LEU A 227 16.04 -4.69 -19.46
CA LEU A 227 15.09 -3.68 -19.94
C LEU A 227 15.80 -2.50 -20.62
N SER A 228 17.06 -2.67 -21.03
CA SER A 228 17.88 -1.66 -21.74
C SER A 228 17.52 -1.52 -23.20
#